data_6f7c6ff2e1d2fe16efbec3ce006cc4e1
#
_entry.id   6f7c6ff2e1d2fe16efbec3ce006cc4e1
#
_cell.length_a   1.000
_cell.length_b   1.000
_cell.length_c   1.000
_cell.angle_alpha   90.00
_cell.angle_beta   90.00
_cell.angle_gamma   90.00
#
_symmetry.space_group_name_H-M   'P 1'
#
loop_
_entity.id
_entity.type
_entity.pdbx_description
1 polymer ?
#
loop_
_entity_poly.entity_id
_entity_poly.type
_entity_poly.pdbx_seq_one_letter_code
_entity_poly.pdbx_strand_id
1 'polypeptide(L)'
;MNAQEYQAPESVSRVQRAGWFVGGVALIAAIFGAVTSPDKFYQSYLMAYLLVLGLTLGSLGLLMLQHLTGGNWGIIIRRPLEAAAQNIWLVFLMFVPVVLGMNSLYRAWMDPELRKAEPLSPLQQWYLTSSGFLIRAMLYFAIWFALIWIFNRWSQRQDTDQDDRGLRRSFKLLAGPGIILYVVAMTFASIDWAMSLSPHWASTIYGFIFVAGQAVSAISLMIAVVVLLSGSEPFAGILQKRIHAVAVRRRGGKAQEWVGGEEDEGEEAHPDPGLHGEHARAQGFGQILTE
;
A
#
# COMPACT_ATOMS: atom_id res chain seq x y z
N MET A 1 -10.18 -15.58 24.19
CA MET A 1 -8.77 -15.35 23.83
C MET A 1 -8.17 -14.47 24.91
N ASN A 2 -7.19 -14.97 25.65
CA ASN A 2 -6.60 -14.25 26.77
C ASN A 2 -5.68 -13.13 26.26
N ALA A 3 -5.72 -11.97 26.88
CA ALA A 3 -4.90 -10.80 26.52
C ALA A 3 -3.37 -11.04 26.57
N GLN A 4 -2.93 -12.15 27.16
CA GLN A 4 -1.52 -12.57 27.19
C GLN A 4 -0.99 -13.14 25.86
N GLU A 5 -1.86 -13.51 24.92
CA GLU A 5 -1.48 -14.08 23.61
C GLU A 5 -1.00 -13.02 22.59
N TYR A 6 -1.13 -11.74 22.90
CA TYR A 6 -0.79 -10.62 22.01
C TYR A 6 0.45 -9.84 22.43
N GLN A 7 1.39 -10.45 23.10
CA GLN A 7 2.67 -9.79 23.35
C GLN A 7 3.49 -9.75 22.04
N ALA A 8 3.98 -8.54 21.71
CA ALA A 8 4.84 -8.37 20.56
C ALA A 8 6.07 -9.29 20.67
N PRO A 9 6.45 -10.02 19.59
CA PRO A 9 7.60 -10.90 19.62
C PRO A 9 8.86 -10.17 20.06
N GLU A 10 9.80 -10.87 20.69
CA GLU A 10 11.08 -10.27 21.12
C GLU A 10 11.88 -9.66 19.98
N SER A 11 11.74 -10.21 18.76
CA SER A 11 12.32 -9.64 17.54
C SER A 11 11.84 -8.22 17.27
N VAL A 12 10.52 -7.97 17.44
CA VAL A 12 9.91 -6.65 17.27
C VAL A 12 10.40 -5.67 18.34
N SER A 13 10.48 -6.12 19.61
CA SER A 13 10.97 -5.27 20.70
C SER A 13 12.45 -4.90 20.56
N ARG A 14 13.27 -5.77 19.98
CA ARG A 14 14.67 -5.48 19.64
C ARG A 14 14.77 -4.45 18.52
N VAL A 15 14.02 -4.62 17.45
CA VAL A 15 13.97 -3.65 16.33
C VAL A 15 13.46 -2.30 16.82
N GLN A 16 12.43 -2.28 17.66
CA GLN A 16 11.91 -1.05 18.25
C GLN A 16 12.96 -0.31 19.08
N ARG A 17 13.69 -1.01 19.96
CA ARG A 17 14.77 -0.39 20.76
C ARG A 17 15.90 0.14 19.90
N ALA A 18 16.33 -0.65 18.89
CA ALA A 18 17.33 -0.19 17.93
C ALA A 18 16.83 1.04 17.14
N GLY A 19 15.55 1.05 16.74
CA GLY A 19 14.91 2.19 16.07
C GLY A 19 14.91 3.46 16.92
N TRP A 20 14.61 3.38 18.21
CA TRP A 20 14.68 4.52 19.13
C TRP A 20 16.10 5.06 19.28
N PHE A 21 17.09 4.16 19.39
CA PHE A 21 18.49 4.56 19.49
C PHE A 21 18.99 5.24 18.22
N VAL A 22 18.77 4.59 17.07
CA VAL A 22 19.16 5.15 15.75
C VAL A 22 18.41 6.45 15.47
N GLY A 23 17.11 6.51 15.80
CA GLY A 23 16.29 7.71 15.65
C GLY A 23 16.79 8.88 16.52
N GLY A 24 17.20 8.59 17.75
CA GLY A 24 17.80 9.60 18.64
C GLY A 24 19.13 10.16 18.10
N VAL A 25 20.02 9.27 17.63
CA VAL A 25 21.30 9.68 17.01
C VAL A 25 21.04 10.50 15.74
N ALA A 26 20.11 10.05 14.89
CA ALA A 26 19.73 10.75 13.66
C ALA A 26 19.13 12.14 13.95
N LEU A 27 18.33 12.26 15.01
CA LEU A 27 17.76 13.56 15.43
C LEU A 27 18.86 14.54 15.86
N ILE A 28 19.85 14.08 16.65
CA ILE A 28 21.00 14.91 17.05
C ILE A 28 21.79 15.35 15.82
N ALA A 29 22.07 14.43 14.90
CA ALA A 29 22.78 14.74 13.65
C ALA A 29 21.98 15.73 12.78
N ALA A 30 20.65 15.59 12.73
CA ALA A 30 19.76 16.50 12.02
C ALA A 30 19.80 17.92 12.60
N ILE A 31 19.74 18.06 13.93
CA ILE A 31 19.84 19.36 14.61
C ILE A 31 21.21 19.99 14.34
N PHE A 32 22.29 19.23 14.43
CA PHE A 32 23.63 19.68 14.12
C PHE A 32 23.74 20.16 12.65
N GLY A 33 23.23 19.39 11.71
CA GLY A 33 23.19 19.75 10.29
C GLY A 33 22.38 21.02 10.01
N ALA A 34 21.23 21.18 10.70
CA ALA A 34 20.37 22.36 10.55
C ALA A 34 21.07 23.65 11.01
N VAL A 35 21.93 23.56 12.05
CA VAL A 35 22.67 24.71 12.56
C VAL A 35 23.89 25.03 11.71
N THR A 36 24.64 24.00 11.26
CA THR A 36 25.93 24.21 10.58
C THR A 36 25.77 24.46 9.07
N SER A 37 24.79 23.89 8.43
CA SER A 37 24.60 23.98 6.98
C SER A 37 23.10 23.86 6.60
N PRO A 38 22.29 24.92 6.89
CA PRO A 38 20.83 24.84 6.75
C PRO A 38 20.38 24.48 5.33
N ASP A 39 21.02 25.02 4.29
CA ASP A 39 20.63 24.75 2.89
C ASP A 39 20.78 23.26 2.53
N LYS A 40 21.92 22.67 2.88
CA LYS A 40 22.17 21.22 2.64
C LYS A 40 21.27 20.36 3.52
N PHE A 41 21.01 20.80 4.74
CA PHE A 41 20.11 20.12 5.66
C PHE A 41 18.70 20.01 5.08
N TYR A 42 18.09 21.13 4.66
CA TYR A 42 16.72 21.10 4.14
C TYR A 42 16.58 20.26 2.86
N GLN A 43 17.59 20.29 1.98
CA GLN A 43 17.60 19.44 0.79
C GLN A 43 17.64 17.94 1.14
N SER A 44 18.54 17.53 2.03
CA SER A 44 18.65 16.15 2.50
C SER A 44 17.40 15.72 3.28
N TYR A 45 16.86 16.62 4.10
CA TYR A 45 15.65 16.41 4.87
C TYR A 45 14.44 16.14 3.96
N LEU A 46 14.27 16.94 2.90
CA LEU A 46 13.18 16.75 1.96
C LEU A 46 13.23 15.37 1.30
N MET A 47 14.42 14.88 0.92
CA MET A 47 14.58 13.53 0.37
C MET A 47 14.17 12.45 1.37
N ALA A 48 14.63 12.54 2.62
CA ALA A 48 14.27 11.62 3.67
C ALA A 48 12.77 11.69 4.00
N TYR A 49 12.19 12.89 4.03
CA TYR A 49 10.76 13.11 4.21
C TYR A 49 9.93 12.42 3.12
N LEU A 50 10.29 12.60 1.84
CA LEU A 50 9.60 12.00 0.70
C LEU A 50 9.68 10.46 0.74
N LEU A 51 10.76 9.88 1.26
CA LEU A 51 10.86 8.44 1.48
C LEU A 51 9.85 7.95 2.53
N VAL A 52 9.80 8.61 3.70
CA VAL A 52 8.86 8.24 4.78
C VAL A 52 7.41 8.43 4.34
N LEU A 53 7.12 9.54 3.66
CA LEU A 53 5.83 9.78 3.01
C LEU A 53 5.50 8.66 2.04
N GLY A 54 6.48 8.24 1.23
CA GLY A 54 6.33 7.17 0.25
C GLY A 54 5.97 5.82 0.87
N LEU A 55 6.62 5.45 1.97
CA LEU A 55 6.29 4.24 2.72
C LEU A 55 4.86 4.27 3.28
N THR A 56 4.45 5.41 3.83
CA THR A 56 3.12 5.59 4.42
C THR A 56 2.02 5.59 3.36
N LEU A 57 2.15 6.41 2.33
CA LEU A 57 1.14 6.54 1.28
C LEU A 57 1.15 5.37 0.30
N GLY A 58 2.31 4.77 0.02
CA GLY A 58 2.40 3.53 -0.74
C GLY A 58 1.66 2.39 -0.03
N SER A 59 1.74 2.34 1.31
CA SER A 59 0.96 1.38 2.10
C SER A 59 -0.54 1.61 1.99
N LEU A 60 -1.00 2.86 2.00
CA LEU A 60 -2.41 3.21 1.73
C LEU A 60 -2.83 2.79 0.31
N GLY A 61 -2.01 3.09 -0.70
CA GLY A 61 -2.27 2.71 -2.09
C GLY A 61 -2.40 1.20 -2.27
N LEU A 62 -1.48 0.42 -1.70
CA LEU A 62 -1.53 -1.04 -1.72
C LEU A 62 -2.73 -1.61 -0.95
N LEU A 63 -3.09 -1.00 0.18
CA LEU A 63 -4.28 -1.38 0.95
C LEU A 63 -5.55 -1.19 0.11
N MET A 64 -5.70 -0.04 -0.55
CA MET A 64 -6.82 0.22 -1.44
C MET A 64 -6.84 -0.74 -2.63
N LEU A 65 -5.68 -0.99 -3.25
CA LEU A 65 -5.55 -1.95 -4.36
C LEU A 65 -5.96 -3.36 -3.93
N GLN A 66 -5.59 -3.79 -2.74
CA GLN A 66 -5.98 -5.08 -2.18
C GLN A 66 -7.50 -5.19 -2.00
N HIS A 67 -8.15 -4.14 -1.48
CA HIS A 67 -9.60 -4.13 -1.32
C HIS A 67 -10.35 -4.11 -2.67
N LEU A 68 -9.79 -3.45 -3.69
CA LEU A 68 -10.37 -3.35 -5.02
C LEU A 68 -10.28 -4.69 -5.78
N THR A 69 -9.08 -5.28 -5.81
CA THR A 69 -8.81 -6.51 -6.55
C THR A 69 -9.24 -7.76 -5.80
N GLY A 70 -9.24 -7.72 -4.47
CA GLY A 70 -9.51 -8.87 -3.63
C GLY A 70 -8.39 -9.92 -3.71
N GLY A 71 -8.75 -11.18 -3.39
CA GLY A 71 -7.82 -12.30 -3.45
C GLY A 71 -6.99 -12.48 -2.16
N ASN A 72 -6.16 -13.53 -2.19
CA ASN A 72 -5.45 -13.99 -1.00
C ASN A 72 -4.07 -13.34 -0.82
N TRP A 73 -3.57 -12.61 -1.82
CA TRP A 73 -2.21 -12.07 -1.82
C TRP A 73 -1.99 -11.03 -0.72
N GLY A 74 -2.99 -10.20 -0.46
CA GLY A 74 -2.86 -9.09 0.49
C GLY A 74 -3.28 -9.42 1.94
N ILE A 75 -3.84 -10.59 2.20
CA ILE A 75 -4.41 -10.90 3.54
C ILE A 75 -3.31 -10.91 4.62
N ILE A 76 -2.11 -11.41 4.30
CA ILE A 76 -0.99 -11.50 5.23
C ILE A 76 -0.44 -10.11 5.56
N ILE A 77 -0.36 -9.23 4.56
CA ILE A 77 0.24 -7.90 4.68
C ILE A 77 -0.77 -6.80 5.03
N ARG A 78 -2.07 -7.11 5.06
CA ARG A 78 -3.13 -6.12 5.28
C ARG A 78 -2.94 -5.35 6.59
N ARG A 79 -2.72 -6.05 7.72
CA ARG A 79 -2.53 -5.41 9.02
C ARG A 79 -1.25 -4.57 9.11
N PRO A 80 -0.09 -5.06 8.63
CA PRO A 80 1.10 -4.23 8.48
C PRO A 80 0.87 -3.00 7.58
N LEU A 81 0.12 -3.11 6.48
CA LEU A 81 -0.21 -1.96 5.62
C LEU A 81 -1.09 -0.94 6.34
N GLU A 82 -2.11 -1.39 7.08
CA GLU A 82 -2.96 -0.53 7.90
C GLU A 82 -2.13 0.22 8.95
N ALA A 83 -1.23 -0.48 9.66
CA ALA A 83 -0.34 0.11 10.65
C ALA A 83 0.63 1.12 10.03
N ALA A 84 1.22 0.81 8.87
CA ALA A 84 2.12 1.72 8.16
C ALA A 84 1.40 2.97 7.66
N ALA A 85 0.18 2.84 7.14
CA ALA A 85 -0.64 3.97 6.70
C ALA A 85 -1.06 4.89 7.86
N GLN A 86 -1.27 4.36 9.07
CA GLN A 86 -1.61 5.16 10.25
C GLN A 86 -0.52 6.15 10.67
N ASN A 87 0.73 5.97 10.22
CA ASN A 87 1.83 6.90 10.50
C ASN A 87 1.67 8.26 9.78
N ILE A 88 0.58 8.50 9.07
CA ILE A 88 0.31 9.78 8.39
C ILE A 88 0.40 10.98 9.35
N TRP A 89 0.05 10.83 10.64
CA TRP A 89 0.20 11.88 11.64
C TRP A 89 1.66 12.27 11.87
N LEU A 90 2.55 11.28 11.93
CA LEU A 90 3.98 11.52 12.01
C LEU A 90 4.48 12.23 10.75
N VAL A 91 4.06 11.78 9.57
CA VAL A 91 4.41 12.38 8.28
C VAL A 91 3.93 13.83 8.19
N PHE A 92 2.72 14.12 8.69
CA PHE A 92 2.22 15.49 8.78
C PHE A 92 3.08 16.36 9.70
N LEU A 93 3.48 15.84 10.86
CA LEU A 93 4.40 16.55 11.76
C LEU A 93 5.78 16.77 11.12
N MET A 94 6.30 15.76 10.42
CA MET A 94 7.56 15.84 9.67
C MET A 94 7.49 16.82 8.49
N PHE A 95 6.33 17.28 8.08
CA PHE A 95 6.18 18.32 7.06
C PHE A 95 6.54 19.72 7.59
N VAL A 96 6.48 19.93 8.89
CA VAL A 96 6.79 21.25 9.53
C VAL A 96 8.19 21.77 9.16
N PRO A 97 9.29 20.99 9.26
CA PRO A 97 10.60 21.45 8.81
C PRO A 97 10.66 21.80 7.32
N VAL A 98 9.88 21.12 6.45
CA VAL A 98 9.79 21.48 5.02
C VAL A 98 9.21 22.88 4.85
N VAL A 99 8.16 23.21 5.62
CA VAL A 99 7.54 24.54 5.63
C VAL A 99 8.51 25.60 6.18
N LEU A 100 9.21 25.29 7.27
CA LEU A 100 10.21 26.20 7.85
C LEU A 100 11.40 26.45 6.91
N GLY A 101 11.78 25.44 6.12
CA GLY A 101 12.87 25.49 5.16
C GLY A 101 12.46 26.00 3.76
N MET A 102 11.22 26.45 3.55
CA MET A 102 10.74 26.85 2.21
C MET A 102 11.64 27.85 1.51
N ASN A 103 12.12 28.87 2.22
CA ASN A 103 13.00 29.88 1.65
C ASN A 103 14.35 29.33 1.17
N SER A 104 14.83 28.25 1.81
CA SER A 104 16.06 27.57 1.43
C SER A 104 15.83 26.57 0.30
N LEU A 105 14.72 25.79 0.36
CA LEU A 105 14.39 24.76 -0.62
C LEU A 105 13.96 25.35 -1.95
N TYR A 106 13.06 26.34 -1.93
CA TYR A 106 12.34 26.82 -3.11
C TYR A 106 12.82 28.21 -3.57
N ARG A 107 14.12 28.48 -3.43
CA ARG A 107 14.72 29.74 -3.83
C ARG A 107 14.40 30.15 -5.27
N ALA A 108 14.34 29.20 -6.18
CA ALA A 108 14.09 29.44 -7.59
C ALA A 108 12.81 30.24 -7.87
N TRP A 109 11.80 30.11 -7.02
CA TRP A 109 10.55 30.87 -7.17
C TRP A 109 10.18 31.74 -5.96
N MET A 110 10.89 31.60 -4.84
CA MET A 110 10.69 32.44 -3.65
C MET A 110 11.60 33.68 -3.61
N ASP A 111 12.83 33.58 -4.14
CA ASP A 111 13.80 34.67 -4.13
C ASP A 111 13.45 35.68 -5.23
N PRO A 112 13.20 36.99 -4.89
CA PRO A 112 12.86 38.00 -5.87
C PRO A 112 13.98 38.28 -6.89
N GLU A 113 15.25 38.15 -6.51
CA GLU A 113 16.36 38.41 -7.41
C GLU A 113 16.53 37.28 -8.42
N LEU A 114 16.39 36.02 -7.99
CA LEU A 114 16.40 34.89 -8.90
C LEU A 114 15.20 34.92 -9.88
N ARG A 115 14.02 35.34 -9.40
CA ARG A 115 12.84 35.50 -10.28
C ARG A 115 12.98 36.62 -11.32
N LYS A 116 13.80 37.64 -11.06
CA LYS A 116 14.12 38.66 -12.05
C LYS A 116 15.11 38.14 -13.08
N ALA A 117 16.10 37.35 -12.65
CA ALA A 117 17.10 36.77 -13.52
C ALA A 117 16.52 35.67 -14.45
N GLU A 118 15.64 34.85 -13.88
CA GLU A 118 14.96 33.75 -14.58
C GLU A 118 13.43 33.88 -14.40
N PRO A 119 12.77 34.64 -15.28
CA PRO A 119 11.34 34.91 -15.14
C PRO A 119 10.49 33.64 -15.35
N LEU A 120 9.57 33.41 -14.42
CA LEU A 120 8.58 32.34 -14.50
C LEU A 120 7.47 32.70 -15.50
N SER A 121 6.86 31.71 -16.15
CA SER A 121 5.67 31.90 -16.97
C SER A 121 4.50 32.46 -16.13
N PRO A 122 3.52 33.15 -16.74
CA PRO A 122 2.36 33.69 -16.00
C PRO A 122 1.61 32.62 -15.19
N LEU A 123 1.48 31.41 -15.74
CA LEU A 123 0.84 30.27 -15.05
C LEU A 123 1.65 29.83 -13.83
N GLN A 124 2.97 29.74 -13.95
CA GLN A 124 3.85 29.39 -12.83
C GLN A 124 3.82 30.45 -11.74
N GLN A 125 3.80 31.74 -12.10
CA GLN A 125 3.71 32.85 -11.13
C GLN A 125 2.40 32.78 -10.33
N TRP A 126 1.30 32.43 -10.97
CA TRP A 126 0.02 32.22 -10.30
C TRP A 126 0.03 31.00 -9.39
N TYR A 127 0.62 29.88 -9.86
CA TYR A 127 0.62 28.60 -9.16
C TYR A 127 1.63 28.56 -8.01
N LEU A 128 2.88 28.98 -8.24
CA LEU A 128 4.01 28.93 -7.28
C LEU A 128 3.99 30.12 -6.35
N THR A 129 3.06 30.10 -5.38
CA THR A 129 2.96 31.08 -4.29
C THR A 129 3.02 30.37 -2.97
N SER A 130 3.61 31.00 -1.94
CA SER A 130 3.73 30.39 -0.62
C SER A 130 2.39 30.03 0.00
N SER A 131 1.40 30.92 -0.11
CA SER A 131 0.03 30.65 0.36
C SER A 131 -0.64 29.53 -0.42
N GLY A 132 -0.50 29.51 -1.75
CA GLY A 132 -1.02 28.44 -2.62
C GLY A 132 -0.40 27.10 -2.29
N PHE A 133 0.93 27.04 -2.09
CA PHE A 133 1.66 25.83 -1.68
C PHE A 133 1.10 25.27 -0.37
N LEU A 134 0.93 26.10 0.66
CA LEU A 134 0.40 25.66 1.95
C LEU A 134 -1.05 25.20 1.89
N ILE A 135 -1.90 25.94 1.17
CA ILE A 135 -3.30 25.56 1.00
C ILE A 135 -3.42 24.21 0.29
N ARG A 136 -2.67 24.00 -0.79
CA ARG A 136 -2.65 22.73 -1.51
C ARG A 136 -2.09 21.59 -0.65
N ALA A 137 -1.00 21.85 0.11
CA ALA A 137 -0.46 20.86 1.04
C ALA A 137 -1.50 20.42 2.09
N MET A 138 -2.24 21.36 2.68
CA MET A 138 -3.33 21.05 3.62
C MET A 138 -4.44 20.24 2.95
N LEU A 139 -4.77 20.53 1.70
CA LEU A 139 -5.77 19.76 0.94
C LEU A 139 -5.30 18.32 0.71
N TYR A 140 -4.03 18.11 0.33
CA TYR A 140 -3.48 16.76 0.14
C TYR A 140 -3.55 15.96 1.43
N PHE A 141 -3.08 16.53 2.54
CA PHE A 141 -3.17 15.89 3.85
C PHE A 141 -4.61 15.61 4.26
N ALA A 142 -5.55 16.52 4.03
CA ALA A 142 -6.97 16.30 4.33
C ALA A 142 -7.53 15.10 3.57
N ILE A 143 -7.21 14.95 2.28
CA ILE A 143 -7.61 13.80 1.47
C ILE A 143 -7.02 12.50 2.04
N TRP A 144 -5.70 12.47 2.32
CA TRP A 144 -5.05 11.27 2.83
C TRP A 144 -5.52 10.90 4.24
N PHE A 145 -5.71 11.86 5.14
CA PHE A 145 -6.30 11.64 6.46
C PHE A 145 -7.71 11.06 6.36
N ALA A 146 -8.55 11.62 5.49
CA ALA A 146 -9.92 11.13 5.31
C ALA A 146 -9.94 9.69 4.81
N LEU A 147 -9.13 9.36 3.80
CA LEU A 147 -9.03 8.00 3.28
C LEU A 147 -8.55 7.03 4.37
N ILE A 148 -7.42 7.33 5.04
CA ILE A 148 -6.87 6.47 6.09
C ILE A 148 -7.87 6.29 7.24
N TRP A 149 -8.52 7.37 7.67
CA TRP A 149 -9.49 7.32 8.75
C TRP A 149 -10.69 6.44 8.40
N ILE A 150 -11.25 6.57 7.19
CA ILE A 150 -12.40 5.75 6.76
C ILE A 150 -11.99 4.27 6.70
N PHE A 151 -10.86 3.95 6.04
CA PHE A 151 -10.38 2.57 5.91
C PHE A 151 -10.10 1.94 7.29
N ASN A 152 -9.44 2.66 8.20
CA ASN A 152 -9.18 2.18 9.55
C ASN A 152 -10.45 1.96 10.36
N ARG A 153 -11.40 2.92 10.30
CA ARG A 153 -12.67 2.78 11.01
C ARG A 153 -13.46 1.56 10.53
N TRP A 154 -13.48 1.33 9.23
CA TRP A 154 -14.15 0.16 8.66
C TRP A 154 -13.39 -1.14 8.98
N SER A 155 -12.08 -1.11 8.98
CA SER A 155 -11.25 -2.26 9.36
C SER A 155 -11.52 -2.69 10.81
N GLN A 156 -11.61 -1.74 11.76
CA GLN A 156 -11.96 -2.01 13.15
C GLN A 156 -13.38 -2.60 13.30
N ARG A 157 -14.34 -2.13 12.52
CA ARG A 157 -15.69 -2.71 12.50
C ARG A 157 -15.69 -4.15 11.99
N GLN A 158 -14.91 -4.43 10.96
CA GLN A 158 -14.79 -5.78 10.40
C GLN A 158 -14.19 -6.78 11.40
N ASP A 159 -13.41 -6.32 12.39
CA ASP A 159 -12.88 -7.19 13.45
C ASP A 159 -13.98 -7.64 14.43
N THR A 160 -14.99 -6.80 14.62
CA THR A 160 -16.13 -7.09 15.50
C THR A 160 -17.19 -7.93 14.79
N ASP A 161 -17.42 -7.66 13.50
CA ASP A 161 -18.40 -8.36 12.66
C ASP A 161 -17.73 -8.87 11.37
N GLN A 162 -17.27 -10.13 11.42
CA GLN A 162 -16.51 -10.75 10.33
C GLN A 162 -17.38 -11.08 9.10
N ASP A 163 -18.69 -11.15 9.23
CA ASP A 163 -19.61 -11.59 8.18
C ASP A 163 -20.38 -10.45 7.51
N ASP A 164 -20.00 -9.20 7.79
CA ASP A 164 -20.62 -8.02 7.18
C ASP A 164 -20.27 -7.91 5.69
N ARG A 165 -21.13 -8.48 4.86
CA ARG A 165 -21.03 -8.39 3.38
C ARG A 165 -21.20 -6.96 2.89
N GLY A 166 -21.98 -6.13 3.59
CA GLY A 166 -22.18 -4.72 3.30
C GLY A 166 -20.88 -3.93 3.43
N LEU A 167 -20.12 -4.20 4.50
CA LEU A 167 -18.85 -3.54 4.75
C LEU A 167 -17.79 -3.91 3.71
N ARG A 168 -17.72 -5.18 3.30
CA ARG A 168 -16.82 -5.61 2.21
C ARG A 168 -17.13 -4.90 0.89
N ARG A 169 -18.42 -4.72 0.59
CA ARG A 169 -18.87 -3.97 -0.60
C ARG A 169 -18.46 -2.49 -0.49
N SER A 170 -18.62 -1.89 0.69
CA SER A 170 -18.24 -0.50 0.94
C SER A 170 -16.74 -0.27 0.74
N PHE A 171 -15.88 -1.16 1.25
CA PHE A 171 -14.43 -1.12 0.99
C PHE A 171 -14.13 -1.12 -0.51
N LYS A 172 -14.75 -2.04 -1.26
CA LYS A 172 -14.52 -2.14 -2.70
C LYS A 172 -15.01 -0.91 -3.46
N LEU A 173 -16.16 -0.36 -3.08
CA LEU A 173 -16.73 0.84 -3.71
C LEU A 173 -15.88 2.09 -3.45
N LEU A 174 -15.29 2.22 -2.25
CA LEU A 174 -14.43 3.36 -1.93
C LEU A 174 -13.02 3.20 -2.47
N ALA A 175 -12.50 1.98 -2.57
CA ALA A 175 -11.11 1.72 -2.99
C ALA A 175 -10.82 2.27 -4.40
N GLY A 176 -11.74 2.13 -5.35
CA GLY A 176 -11.57 2.65 -6.71
C GLY A 176 -11.41 4.18 -6.75
N PRO A 177 -12.42 4.95 -6.32
CA PRO A 177 -12.32 6.41 -6.22
C PRO A 177 -11.18 6.86 -5.29
N GLY A 178 -10.90 6.12 -4.21
CA GLY A 178 -9.82 6.41 -3.27
C GLY A 178 -8.45 6.34 -3.93
N ILE A 179 -8.19 5.35 -4.79
CA ILE A 179 -6.94 5.26 -5.56
C ILE A 179 -6.81 6.46 -6.49
N ILE A 180 -7.88 6.87 -7.17
CA ILE A 180 -7.85 8.03 -8.07
C ILE A 180 -7.51 9.29 -7.28
N LEU A 181 -8.19 9.54 -6.16
CA LEU A 181 -7.91 10.69 -5.29
C LEU A 181 -6.48 10.67 -4.75
N TYR A 182 -5.98 9.51 -4.34
CA TYR A 182 -4.60 9.34 -3.89
C TYR A 182 -3.61 9.68 -5.00
N VAL A 183 -3.77 9.12 -6.21
CA VAL A 183 -2.87 9.34 -7.34
C VAL A 183 -2.88 10.79 -7.76
N VAL A 184 -4.05 11.43 -7.85
CA VAL A 184 -4.19 12.85 -8.20
C VAL A 184 -3.54 13.74 -7.14
N ALA A 185 -3.86 13.54 -5.86
CA ALA A 185 -3.26 14.31 -4.76
C ALA A 185 -1.74 14.13 -4.72
N MET A 186 -1.23 12.90 -4.91
CA MET A 186 0.21 12.63 -4.94
C MET A 186 0.90 13.24 -6.16
N THR A 187 0.25 13.24 -7.32
CA THR A 187 0.76 13.89 -8.52
C THR A 187 0.98 15.38 -8.26
N PHE A 188 -0.03 16.08 -7.74
CA PHE A 188 0.12 17.51 -7.42
C PHE A 188 1.11 17.74 -6.29
N ALA A 189 1.14 16.91 -5.25
CA ALA A 189 2.13 16.99 -4.18
C ALA A 189 3.56 16.80 -4.72
N SER A 190 3.80 15.89 -5.66
CA SER A 190 5.11 15.70 -6.29
C SER A 190 5.53 16.91 -7.11
N ILE A 191 4.58 17.59 -7.76
CA ILE A 191 4.82 18.84 -8.48
C ILE A 191 5.21 19.94 -7.48
N ASP A 192 4.43 20.11 -6.41
CA ASP A 192 4.67 21.17 -5.43
C ASP A 192 5.96 20.98 -4.62
N TRP A 193 6.24 19.74 -4.19
CA TRP A 193 7.31 19.50 -3.22
C TRP A 193 8.64 19.10 -3.85
N ALA A 194 8.62 18.50 -5.04
CA ALA A 194 9.83 18.04 -5.68
C ALA A 194 10.08 18.70 -7.05
N MET A 195 9.10 18.75 -7.94
CA MET A 195 9.32 19.33 -9.27
C MET A 195 9.51 20.84 -9.22
N SER A 196 8.86 21.54 -8.28
CA SER A 196 8.98 23.00 -8.10
C SER A 196 10.36 23.46 -7.61
N LEU A 197 11.24 22.53 -7.20
CA LEU A 197 12.65 22.86 -6.91
C LEU A 197 13.38 23.38 -8.16
N SER A 198 12.94 22.95 -9.37
CA SER A 198 13.48 23.39 -10.65
C SER A 198 12.32 23.79 -11.57
N PRO A 199 11.74 24.99 -11.42
CA PRO A 199 10.47 25.36 -12.07
C PRO A 199 10.55 25.44 -13.59
N HIS A 200 11.75 25.53 -14.17
CA HIS A 200 11.98 25.51 -15.62
C HIS A 200 11.99 24.11 -16.22
N TRP A 201 11.97 23.07 -15.37
CA TRP A 201 11.86 21.68 -15.79
C TRP A 201 10.47 21.13 -15.44
N ALA A 202 9.84 20.45 -16.40
CA ALA A 202 8.55 19.81 -16.20
C ALA A 202 8.48 18.45 -16.86
N SER A 203 7.80 17.51 -16.20
CA SER A 203 7.54 16.18 -16.74
C SER A 203 6.11 15.75 -16.40
N THR A 204 5.36 15.37 -17.41
CA THR A 204 3.96 14.92 -17.27
C THR A 204 3.85 13.56 -16.58
N ILE A 205 4.90 12.74 -16.66
CA ILE A 205 4.94 11.39 -16.03
C ILE A 205 5.46 11.41 -14.58
N TYR A 206 5.88 12.57 -14.09
CA TYR A 206 6.59 12.68 -12.80
C TYR A 206 5.76 12.15 -11.62
N GLY A 207 4.48 12.48 -11.56
CA GLY A 207 3.57 11.96 -10.52
C GLY A 207 3.44 10.45 -10.53
N PHE A 208 3.40 9.83 -11.71
CA PHE A 208 3.36 8.37 -11.82
C PHE A 208 4.66 7.71 -11.35
N ILE A 209 5.82 8.33 -11.59
CA ILE A 209 7.11 7.86 -11.08
C ILE A 209 7.09 7.85 -9.55
N PHE A 210 6.57 8.92 -8.92
CA PHE A 210 6.41 8.98 -7.47
C PHE A 210 5.49 7.88 -6.94
N VAL A 211 4.32 7.71 -7.53
CA VAL A 211 3.34 6.68 -7.11
C VAL A 211 3.94 5.27 -7.27
N ALA A 212 4.62 5.00 -8.39
CA ALA A 212 5.30 3.71 -8.61
C ALA A 212 6.41 3.48 -7.59
N GLY A 213 7.24 4.49 -7.33
CA GLY A 213 8.29 4.43 -6.31
C GLY A 213 7.75 4.18 -4.91
N GLN A 214 6.61 4.80 -4.56
CA GLN A 214 5.91 4.57 -3.29
C GLN A 214 5.39 3.13 -3.18
N ALA A 215 4.81 2.59 -4.26
CA ALA A 215 4.34 1.21 -4.28
C ALA A 215 5.49 0.20 -4.09
N VAL A 216 6.60 0.39 -4.81
CA VAL A 216 7.81 -0.46 -4.66
C VAL A 216 8.38 -0.36 -3.26
N SER A 217 8.51 0.84 -2.70
CA SER A 217 9.01 1.06 -1.34
C SER A 217 8.13 0.39 -0.29
N ALA A 218 6.80 0.51 -0.42
CA ALA A 218 5.85 -0.11 0.49
C ALA A 218 5.85 -1.64 0.39
N ILE A 219 5.95 -2.22 -0.82
CA ILE A 219 6.09 -3.67 -1.01
C ILE A 219 7.38 -4.16 -0.35
N SER A 220 8.50 -3.47 -0.56
CA SER A 220 9.78 -3.81 0.05
C SER A 220 9.71 -3.78 1.58
N LEU A 221 9.06 -2.78 2.16
CA LEU A 221 8.79 -2.70 3.59
C LEU A 221 7.95 -3.88 4.06
N MET A 222 6.87 -4.24 3.34
CA MET A 222 6.02 -5.38 3.70
C MET A 222 6.77 -6.70 3.66
N ILE A 223 7.65 -6.91 2.67
CA ILE A 223 8.51 -8.10 2.60
C ILE A 223 9.41 -8.16 3.84
N ALA A 224 10.08 -7.06 4.19
CA ALA A 224 10.91 -6.98 5.39
C ALA A 224 10.14 -7.29 6.67
N VAL A 225 8.93 -6.73 6.83
CA VAL A 225 8.05 -6.98 7.99
C VAL A 225 7.61 -8.44 8.03
N VAL A 226 7.21 -9.03 6.90
CA VAL A 226 6.81 -10.45 6.82
C VAL A 226 7.98 -11.35 7.21
N VAL A 227 9.19 -11.10 6.70
CA VAL A 227 10.40 -11.87 7.06
C VAL A 227 10.70 -11.74 8.55
N LEU A 228 10.64 -10.53 9.12
CA LEU A 228 10.89 -10.28 10.53
C LEU A 228 9.89 -11.02 11.44
N LEU A 229 8.63 -11.10 11.04
CA LEU A 229 7.55 -11.73 11.82
C LEU A 229 7.40 -13.22 11.53
N SER A 230 8.02 -13.78 10.48
CA SER A 230 7.82 -15.15 10.03
C SER A 230 8.20 -16.22 11.07
N GLY A 231 9.15 -15.91 11.96
CA GLY A 231 9.56 -16.79 13.04
C GLY A 231 8.76 -16.66 14.35
N SER A 232 7.69 -15.84 14.38
CA SER A 232 6.96 -15.50 15.60
C SER A 232 5.49 -15.93 15.51
N GLU A 233 4.95 -16.54 16.58
CA GLU A 233 3.51 -16.80 16.69
C GLU A 233 2.75 -15.50 17.00
N PRO A 234 1.53 -15.29 16.49
CA PRO A 234 0.71 -16.22 15.69
C PRO A 234 1.01 -16.20 14.16
N PHE A 235 1.95 -15.38 13.72
CA PHE A 235 2.21 -15.13 12.29
C PHE A 235 2.79 -16.38 11.60
N ALA A 236 3.67 -17.11 12.28
CA ALA A 236 4.25 -18.37 11.80
C ALA A 236 3.17 -19.41 11.49
N GLY A 237 2.19 -19.58 12.36
CA GLY A 237 1.07 -20.50 12.16
C GLY A 237 0.16 -20.12 11.00
N ILE A 238 -0.09 -18.82 10.79
CA ILE A 238 -0.86 -18.32 9.66
C ILE A 238 -0.12 -18.56 8.34
N LEU A 239 1.18 -18.30 8.32
CA LEU A 239 2.04 -18.48 7.15
C LEU A 239 2.12 -19.96 6.76
N GLN A 240 2.34 -20.85 7.74
CA GLN A 240 2.42 -22.30 7.52
C GLN A 240 1.12 -22.89 6.96
N LYS A 241 -0.04 -22.52 7.53
CA LYS A 241 -1.36 -22.94 7.02
C LYS A 241 -1.57 -22.50 5.57
N ARG A 242 -1.11 -21.30 5.21
CA ARG A 242 -1.25 -20.77 3.86
C ARG A 242 -0.32 -21.44 2.86
N ILE A 243 0.94 -21.68 3.22
CA ILE A 243 1.89 -22.42 2.40
C ILE A 243 1.34 -23.83 2.13
N HIS A 244 0.83 -24.50 3.17
CA HIS A 244 0.23 -25.84 3.04
C HIS A 244 -0.99 -25.83 2.09
N ALA A 245 -1.91 -24.86 2.24
CA ALA A 245 -3.08 -24.75 1.38
C ALA A 245 -2.71 -24.51 -0.10
N VAL A 246 -1.69 -23.72 -0.38
CA VAL A 246 -1.18 -23.48 -1.74
C VAL A 246 -0.52 -24.75 -2.31
N ALA A 247 0.25 -25.47 -1.48
CA ALA A 247 0.91 -26.72 -1.89
C ALA A 247 -0.12 -27.81 -2.23
N VAL A 248 -1.17 -27.95 -1.41
CA VAL A 248 -2.28 -28.90 -1.66
C VAL A 248 -3.02 -28.54 -2.96
N ARG A 249 -3.31 -27.26 -3.18
CA ARG A 249 -4.01 -26.80 -4.39
C ARG A 249 -3.18 -27.05 -5.66
N ARG A 250 -1.86 -26.87 -5.60
CA ARG A 250 -0.94 -27.20 -6.72
C ARG A 250 -0.90 -28.71 -7.02
N ARG A 251 -0.93 -29.55 -5.97
CA ARG A 251 -0.97 -31.00 -6.15
C ARG A 251 -2.32 -31.48 -6.71
N GLY A 252 -3.43 -30.92 -6.22
CA GLY A 252 -4.77 -31.24 -6.73
C GLY A 252 -4.98 -30.78 -8.17
N GLY A 253 -4.47 -29.61 -8.57
CA GLY A 253 -4.51 -29.13 -9.96
C GLY A 253 -3.72 -30.03 -10.91
N LYS A 254 -2.53 -30.49 -10.51
CA LYS A 254 -1.76 -31.45 -11.30
C LYS A 254 -2.43 -32.83 -11.41
N ALA A 255 -3.12 -33.27 -10.36
CA ALA A 255 -3.87 -34.54 -10.41
C ALA A 255 -5.07 -34.47 -11.39
N GLN A 256 -5.75 -33.32 -11.45
CA GLN A 256 -6.83 -33.12 -12.44
C GLN A 256 -6.34 -33.02 -13.88
N GLU A 257 -5.17 -32.42 -14.09
CA GLU A 257 -4.53 -32.33 -15.41
C GLU A 257 -4.05 -33.69 -15.93
N TRP A 258 -3.59 -34.58 -15.01
CA TRP A 258 -3.24 -35.97 -15.33
C TRP A 258 -4.47 -36.83 -15.65
N VAL A 259 -5.55 -36.68 -14.89
CA VAL A 259 -6.80 -37.45 -15.13
C VAL A 259 -7.50 -36.99 -16.41
N GLY A 260 -7.46 -35.69 -16.76
CA GLY A 260 -8.00 -35.18 -18.02
C GLY A 260 -7.15 -35.52 -19.26
N GLY A 261 -5.84 -35.81 -19.07
CA GLY A 261 -4.93 -36.20 -20.14
C GLY A 261 -5.03 -37.71 -20.53
N GLU A 262 -5.50 -38.55 -19.60
CA GLU A 262 -5.71 -39.99 -19.89
C GLU A 262 -7.04 -40.29 -20.57
N GLU A 263 -8.03 -39.39 -20.49
CA GLU A 263 -9.32 -39.55 -21.19
C GLU A 263 -9.28 -39.17 -22.68
N ASP A 264 -8.26 -38.43 -23.13
CA ASP A 264 -8.16 -37.95 -24.53
C ASP A 264 -7.27 -38.83 -25.43
N GLU A 265 -6.58 -39.86 -24.89
CA GLU A 265 -5.76 -40.80 -25.68
C GLU A 265 -6.44 -42.18 -25.90
N GLY A 266 -7.68 -42.36 -25.50
CA GLY A 266 -8.33 -43.67 -25.44
C GLY A 266 -9.56 -43.92 -26.32
N GLU A 267 -9.85 -43.15 -27.37
CA GLU A 267 -11.02 -43.49 -28.25
C GLU A 267 -10.78 -43.25 -29.74
N GLU A 268 -9.85 -44.04 -30.29
CA GLU A 268 -9.92 -44.48 -31.69
C GLU A 268 -9.97 -46.03 -31.74
N ALA A 269 -11.18 -46.59 -31.61
CA ALA A 269 -11.39 -47.98 -31.98
C ALA A 269 -12.79 -48.22 -32.55
N HIS A 270 -12.82 -48.35 -33.86
CA HIS A 270 -13.67 -49.18 -34.71
C HIS A 270 -15.13 -49.46 -34.33
N PRO A 271 -16.07 -49.29 -35.24
CA PRO A 271 -17.44 -49.75 -35.08
C PRO A 271 -17.55 -51.24 -35.48
N ASP A 272 -17.99 -52.08 -34.56
CA ASP A 272 -18.49 -53.43 -34.87
C ASP A 272 -20.04 -53.48 -34.76
N PRO A 273 -20.76 -53.89 -35.74
CA PRO A 273 -22.20 -53.90 -35.72
C PRO A 273 -22.77 -55.27 -35.28
N GLY A 274 -23.57 -55.26 -34.24
CA GLY A 274 -24.51 -56.39 -34.02
C GLY A 274 -24.59 -56.85 -32.57
N LEU A 275 -25.66 -56.57 -31.92
CA LEU A 275 -26.59 -57.55 -31.40
C LEU A 275 -27.67 -56.91 -30.52
N HIS A 276 -28.88 -57.20 -30.88
CA HIS A 276 -30.13 -56.92 -30.17
C HIS A 276 -30.18 -57.46 -28.75
N GLY A 277 -30.89 -56.74 -27.86
CA GLY A 277 -31.66 -57.46 -26.85
C GLY A 277 -31.69 -56.85 -25.48
N GLU A 278 -32.82 -56.33 -25.15
CA GLU A 278 -33.59 -56.58 -23.91
C GLU A 278 -33.32 -55.77 -22.62
N HIS A 279 -34.37 -55.05 -22.30
CA HIS A 279 -35.08 -54.94 -21.02
C HIS A 279 -34.41 -54.16 -19.87
N ALA A 280 -34.95 -52.98 -19.60
CA ALA A 280 -36.05 -52.72 -18.65
C ALA A 280 -35.66 -52.66 -17.17
N ARG A 281 -36.10 -51.55 -16.58
CA ARG A 281 -36.42 -51.32 -15.16
C ARG A 281 -35.27 -51.08 -14.19
N ALA A 282 -35.20 -49.87 -13.72
CA ALA A 282 -35.67 -49.54 -12.35
C ALA A 282 -35.72 -48.02 -12.17
N GLN A 283 -36.94 -47.55 -12.09
CA GLN A 283 -37.33 -46.31 -11.41
C GLN A 283 -37.03 -46.40 -9.93
N GLY A 284 -36.73 -45.26 -9.33
CA GLY A 284 -37.11 -45.00 -7.95
C GLY A 284 -35.96 -44.96 -6.97
N PHE A 285 -35.69 -43.78 -6.53
CA PHE A 285 -35.63 -43.34 -5.13
C PHE A 285 -35.20 -41.84 -5.22
N GLY A 286 -36.02 -41.04 -5.21
CA GLY A 286 -36.91 -40.14 -4.60
C GLY A 286 -36.43 -39.67 -3.25
N GLN A 287 -36.27 -38.30 -3.17
CA GLN A 287 -36.63 -37.47 -2.03
C GLN A 287 -36.37 -38.05 -0.63
N ILE A 288 -35.74 -37.25 0.13
CA ILE A 288 -35.85 -36.87 1.55
C ILE A 288 -34.47 -36.35 1.96
N LEU A 289 -34.36 -35.05 2.17
CA LEU A 289 -34.40 -34.37 3.45
C LEU A 289 -34.26 -32.83 3.22
N THR A 290 -35.42 -32.21 3.27
CA THR A 290 -35.57 -30.88 3.82
C THR A 290 -35.65 -31.04 5.35
N GLU A 291 -34.70 -30.44 6.06
CA GLU A 291 -34.89 -29.66 7.28
C GLU A 291 -33.61 -28.87 7.57
#